data_b243315e6620b5a670aa094023f8f1a4
#
_entry.id   b243315e6620b5a670aa094023f8f1a4
#
_cell.length_a   1.000
_cell.length_b   1.000
_cell.length_c   1.000
_cell.angle_alpha   90.00
_cell.angle_beta   90.00
_cell.angle_gamma   90.00
#
_symmetry.space_group_name_H-M   'P 1'
#
loop_
_entity.id
_entity.type
_entity.pdbx_description
1 polymer ?
#
loop_
_entity_poly.entity_id
_entity_poly.type
_entity_poly.pdbx_seq_one_letter_code
_entity_poly.pdbx_strand_id
1 'polypeptide(L)'
;MKEMDFNKLTQKLQEAVAAAQSLAAAAGHQEIDNLHLLKALLQQHEGLLPRLLQKMNIPVPELLQGTEALLQRKPSVSGSGAGTMRRYASPSLIAVLEQAEKEAAQMQDEFVAVEHAVLAMVSDSSSGNRELRGLFTSRGVTRDKLLEVLAEIRGHQRVTSREPEVTYEVLEKYGRDLVAEVRAGKIDPVIGRDGEIRRVIRILSRKTKNNPVLIGEPGVGKTAIVEGLAHRIVRKDVPEGLKDKTIFSLDMSALIAGAKYRGEFEERLQAVLKEIRESDGRIILFIDELHTIVGAGKTEGAMDAGNMLKPMLARGELHCIGATTLDEYRKYIEKDPALERRFQQVLVSEPDVEDTISILRGLKERFEVHHGVKIHDSALVAAGVLSNRYITDRFLPDKAIDLVDEACAMIRTEIDSMPGEMDEVTRRLMQMEIEEAALKKETDDASKRRLETLQRELADLKEKHLGMTARWEKEKSAIQGLRELKKKLEQARKDLVDAQEVYDLNKSAELSYGIIPDLERQLKAAEEAASQDQESRLLREAVTEEEIADIVSRWTGVPVSRLVEGERDKLLRLEDTLHE
;
A
#
# COMPACT_ATOMS: atom_id res chain seq x y z
N MET A 1 -35.81 -39.71 3.17
CA MET A 1 -34.95 -38.62 2.80
C MET A 1 -34.20 -38.19 4.07
N LYS A 2 -32.88 -38.39 4.13
CA LYS A 2 -32.09 -37.81 5.23
C LYS A 2 -32.25 -36.27 5.08
N GLU A 3 -32.83 -35.66 6.09
CA GLU A 3 -32.79 -34.20 6.21
C GLU A 3 -31.31 -33.79 6.24
N MET A 4 -30.91 -32.95 5.27
CA MET A 4 -29.59 -32.39 5.28
C MET A 4 -29.45 -31.53 6.54
N ASP A 5 -28.45 -31.79 7.33
CA ASP A 5 -28.21 -31.05 8.56
C ASP A 5 -27.55 -29.68 8.21
N PHE A 6 -28.39 -28.65 8.11
CA PHE A 6 -27.93 -27.28 7.87
C PHE A 6 -26.88 -26.81 8.88
N ASN A 7 -26.79 -27.44 10.06
CA ASN A 7 -25.79 -27.13 11.04
C ASN A 7 -24.36 -27.55 10.64
N LYS A 8 -24.24 -28.42 9.64
CA LYS A 8 -22.96 -28.83 9.07
C LYS A 8 -22.44 -27.88 7.98
N LEU A 9 -23.22 -26.92 7.54
CA LEU A 9 -22.79 -25.92 6.56
C LEU A 9 -22.05 -24.79 7.25
N THR A 10 -21.01 -24.27 6.60
CA THR A 10 -20.34 -23.03 7.05
C THR A 10 -21.29 -21.85 6.94
N GLN A 11 -21.02 -20.78 7.70
CA GLN A 11 -21.88 -19.59 7.71
C GLN A 11 -22.03 -18.97 6.33
N LYS A 12 -20.94 -18.84 5.58
CA LYS A 12 -20.95 -18.29 4.20
C LYS A 12 -21.79 -19.14 3.24
N LEU A 13 -21.74 -20.47 3.36
CA LEU A 13 -22.57 -21.34 2.56
C LEU A 13 -24.05 -21.24 2.95
N GLN A 14 -24.35 -21.13 4.25
CA GLN A 14 -25.72 -20.89 4.74
C GLN A 14 -26.28 -19.55 4.21
N GLU A 15 -25.49 -18.49 4.29
CA GLU A 15 -25.84 -17.18 3.72
C GLU A 15 -26.10 -17.26 2.20
N ALA A 16 -25.26 -18.01 1.46
CA ALA A 16 -25.44 -18.21 0.03
C ALA A 16 -26.73 -18.98 -0.29
N VAL A 17 -27.05 -20.01 0.47
CA VAL A 17 -28.31 -20.77 0.31
C VAL A 17 -29.54 -19.87 0.61
N ALA A 18 -29.49 -19.07 1.66
CA ALA A 18 -30.54 -18.11 1.98
C ALA A 18 -30.71 -17.02 0.89
N ALA A 19 -29.59 -16.51 0.37
CA ALA A 19 -29.59 -15.57 -0.75
C ALA A 19 -30.14 -16.21 -2.04
N ALA A 20 -29.79 -17.46 -2.33
CA ALA A 20 -30.34 -18.20 -3.47
C ALA A 20 -31.85 -18.35 -3.37
N GLN A 21 -32.39 -18.58 -2.18
CA GLN A 21 -33.84 -18.62 -1.93
C GLN A 21 -34.49 -17.26 -2.21
N SER A 22 -33.86 -16.17 -1.78
CA SER A 22 -34.33 -14.81 -2.02
C SER A 22 -34.29 -14.45 -3.51
N LEU A 23 -33.24 -14.85 -4.24
CA LEU A 23 -33.09 -14.66 -5.68
C LEU A 23 -34.18 -15.43 -6.47
N ALA A 24 -34.45 -16.69 -6.09
CA ALA A 24 -35.53 -17.46 -6.68
C ALA A 24 -36.92 -16.81 -6.44
N ALA A 25 -37.09 -16.22 -5.24
CA ALA A 25 -38.29 -15.48 -4.89
C ALA A 25 -38.49 -14.23 -5.77
N ALA A 26 -37.45 -13.43 -5.92
CA ALA A 26 -37.48 -12.22 -6.74
C ALA A 26 -37.69 -12.50 -8.21
N ALA A 27 -37.18 -13.62 -8.74
CA ALA A 27 -37.34 -14.06 -10.12
C ALA A 27 -38.68 -14.76 -10.39
N GLY A 28 -39.52 -15.03 -9.38
CA GLY A 28 -40.77 -15.76 -9.52
C GLY A 28 -40.60 -17.25 -9.82
N HIS A 29 -39.45 -17.84 -9.51
CA HIS A 29 -39.19 -19.26 -9.71
C HIS A 29 -39.78 -20.10 -8.57
N GLN A 30 -40.37 -21.25 -8.90
CA GLN A 30 -40.94 -22.18 -7.91
C GLN A 30 -39.89 -23.05 -7.23
N GLU A 31 -38.80 -23.33 -7.92
CA GLU A 31 -37.69 -24.14 -7.45
C GLU A 31 -36.43 -23.31 -7.22
N ILE A 32 -35.71 -23.60 -6.13
CA ILE A 32 -34.39 -23.07 -5.88
C ILE A 32 -33.40 -24.02 -6.55
N ASP A 33 -32.67 -23.55 -7.56
CA ASP A 33 -31.77 -24.35 -8.39
C ASP A 33 -30.28 -23.97 -8.14
N ASN A 34 -29.36 -24.82 -8.62
CA ASN A 34 -27.91 -24.60 -8.62
C ASN A 34 -27.50 -23.24 -9.17
N LEU A 35 -28.21 -22.75 -10.21
CA LEU A 35 -27.96 -21.44 -10.80
C LEU A 35 -28.23 -20.29 -9.80
N HIS A 36 -29.23 -20.42 -8.93
CA HIS A 36 -29.50 -19.43 -7.89
C HIS A 36 -28.37 -19.44 -6.84
N LEU A 37 -27.91 -20.65 -6.46
CA LEU A 37 -26.79 -20.78 -5.52
C LEU A 37 -25.50 -20.23 -6.13
N LEU A 38 -25.20 -20.53 -7.41
CA LEU A 38 -24.05 -19.98 -8.10
C LEU A 38 -24.11 -18.45 -8.17
N LYS A 39 -25.26 -17.86 -8.52
CA LYS A 39 -25.42 -16.40 -8.52
C LYS A 39 -25.21 -15.81 -7.15
N ALA A 40 -25.74 -16.41 -6.09
CA ALA A 40 -25.53 -15.96 -4.72
C ALA A 40 -24.06 -15.99 -4.33
N LEU A 41 -23.33 -17.08 -4.65
CA LEU A 41 -21.90 -17.22 -4.39
C LEU A 41 -21.04 -16.20 -5.17
N LEU A 42 -21.39 -15.90 -6.41
CA LEU A 42 -20.68 -14.89 -7.23
C LEU A 42 -20.89 -13.46 -6.72
N GLN A 43 -22.03 -13.20 -6.05
CA GLN A 43 -22.39 -11.88 -5.52
C GLN A 43 -21.99 -11.68 -4.06
N GLN A 44 -21.44 -12.71 -3.38
CA GLN A 44 -20.95 -12.56 -2.02
C GLN A 44 -19.80 -11.58 -1.96
N HIS A 45 -19.95 -10.55 -1.12
CA HIS A 45 -18.86 -9.62 -0.81
C HIS A 45 -17.73 -10.38 -0.09
N GLU A 46 -16.52 -10.28 -0.60
CA GLU A 46 -15.34 -11.03 -0.12
C GLU A 46 -15.54 -12.56 -0.10
N GLY A 47 -16.41 -13.10 -0.97
CA GLY A 47 -16.66 -14.52 -1.06
C GLY A 47 -15.48 -15.30 -1.65
N LEU A 48 -15.38 -16.59 -1.26
CA LEU A 48 -14.30 -17.46 -1.75
C LEU A 48 -14.35 -17.68 -3.27
N LEU A 49 -15.56 -17.86 -3.86
CA LEU A 49 -15.70 -18.11 -5.29
C LEU A 49 -15.19 -16.96 -6.19
N PRO A 50 -15.51 -15.66 -5.94
CA PRO A 50 -14.92 -14.56 -6.68
C PRO A 50 -13.38 -14.54 -6.63
N ARG A 51 -12.78 -14.85 -5.49
CA ARG A 51 -11.31 -14.92 -5.31
C ARG A 51 -10.69 -16.07 -6.10
N LEU A 52 -11.29 -17.27 -6.05
CA LEU A 52 -10.85 -18.42 -6.86
C LEU A 52 -10.82 -18.06 -8.35
N LEU A 53 -11.90 -17.42 -8.85
CA LEU A 53 -12.00 -17.01 -10.25
C LEU A 53 -10.96 -15.94 -10.61
N GLN A 54 -10.70 -14.99 -9.72
CA GLN A 54 -9.70 -13.95 -9.91
C GLN A 54 -8.28 -14.53 -10.00
N LYS A 55 -7.90 -15.48 -9.13
CA LYS A 55 -6.61 -16.20 -9.21
C LYS A 55 -6.51 -17.07 -10.47
N MET A 56 -7.63 -17.56 -10.97
CA MET A 56 -7.68 -18.28 -12.26
C MET A 56 -7.67 -17.35 -13.49
N ASN A 57 -7.58 -16.02 -13.30
CA ASN A 57 -7.71 -14.99 -14.34
C ASN A 57 -9.04 -15.07 -15.11
N ILE A 58 -10.12 -15.41 -14.42
CA ILE A 58 -11.47 -15.50 -15.02
C ILE A 58 -12.31 -14.32 -14.53
N PRO A 59 -12.83 -13.47 -15.43
CA PRO A 59 -13.64 -12.32 -15.05
C PRO A 59 -14.98 -12.74 -14.42
N VAL A 60 -15.18 -12.42 -13.15
CA VAL A 60 -16.42 -12.69 -12.40
C VAL A 60 -17.67 -12.15 -13.11
N PRO A 61 -17.67 -10.93 -13.71
CA PRO A 61 -18.83 -10.38 -14.41
C PRO A 61 -19.31 -11.24 -15.57
N GLU A 62 -18.42 -11.91 -16.28
CA GLU A 62 -18.78 -12.77 -17.41
C GLU A 62 -19.50 -14.05 -16.96
N LEU A 63 -19.03 -14.65 -15.86
CA LEU A 63 -19.68 -15.84 -15.30
C LEU A 63 -21.05 -15.48 -14.71
N LEU A 64 -21.15 -14.31 -14.08
CA LEU A 64 -22.40 -13.78 -13.54
C LEU A 64 -23.42 -13.54 -14.68
N GLN A 65 -23.02 -12.88 -15.77
CA GLN A 65 -23.86 -12.64 -16.94
C GLN A 65 -24.34 -13.95 -17.58
N GLY A 66 -23.45 -14.94 -17.72
CA GLY A 66 -23.80 -16.27 -18.21
C GLY A 66 -24.81 -16.98 -17.30
N THR A 67 -24.64 -16.87 -15.98
CA THR A 67 -25.57 -17.43 -15.00
C THR A 67 -26.96 -16.76 -15.07
N GLU A 68 -27.00 -15.45 -15.23
CA GLU A 68 -28.23 -14.67 -15.37
C GLU A 68 -28.97 -15.02 -16.66
N ALA A 69 -28.25 -15.18 -17.77
CA ALA A 69 -28.85 -15.60 -19.06
C ALA A 69 -29.49 -17.00 -18.96
N LEU A 70 -28.91 -17.92 -18.20
CA LEU A 70 -29.49 -19.24 -17.95
C LEU A 70 -30.70 -19.16 -17.01
N LEU A 71 -30.65 -18.31 -15.98
CA LEU A 71 -31.79 -18.09 -15.08
C LEU A 71 -32.99 -17.49 -15.79
N GLN A 72 -32.81 -16.57 -16.74
CA GLN A 72 -33.88 -15.97 -17.53
C GLN A 72 -34.62 -16.97 -18.44
N ARG A 73 -34.03 -18.11 -18.76
CA ARG A 73 -34.68 -19.19 -19.55
C ARG A 73 -35.58 -20.09 -18.71
N LYS A 74 -35.51 -19.97 -17.37
CA LYS A 74 -36.34 -20.81 -16.49
C LYS A 74 -37.77 -20.30 -16.40
N PRO A 75 -38.75 -21.22 -16.24
CA PRO A 75 -40.15 -20.85 -16.10
C PRO A 75 -40.38 -19.97 -14.87
N SER A 76 -41.00 -18.82 -15.04
CA SER A 76 -41.40 -17.92 -13.96
C SER A 76 -42.92 -17.84 -13.84
N VAL A 77 -43.40 -17.75 -12.60
CA VAL A 77 -44.81 -17.55 -12.28
C VAL A 77 -45.05 -16.10 -11.91
N SER A 78 -45.86 -15.39 -12.70
CA SER A 78 -46.25 -14.00 -12.46
C SER A 78 -47.71 -13.95 -12.03
N GLY A 79 -48.02 -13.37 -10.86
CA GLY A 79 -49.41 -13.20 -10.41
C GLY A 79 -49.51 -12.80 -8.93
N SER A 80 -50.68 -12.31 -8.49
CA SER A 80 -50.95 -11.83 -7.14
C SER A 80 -50.79 -12.88 -6.01
N GLY A 81 -50.53 -14.14 -6.32
CA GLY A 81 -50.26 -15.24 -5.38
C GLY A 81 -48.78 -15.68 -5.29
N ALA A 82 -47.89 -15.08 -6.07
CA ALA A 82 -46.48 -15.51 -6.15
C ALA A 82 -45.69 -15.36 -4.83
N GLY A 83 -46.11 -14.47 -3.93
CA GLY A 83 -45.47 -14.21 -2.65
C GLY A 83 -45.69 -15.25 -1.55
N THR A 84 -46.79 -16.04 -1.64
CA THR A 84 -47.18 -17.02 -0.60
C THR A 84 -46.86 -18.48 -0.98
N MET A 85 -46.27 -18.73 -2.15
CA MET A 85 -45.89 -20.08 -2.53
C MET A 85 -44.69 -20.63 -1.73
N ARG A 86 -44.85 -21.83 -1.20
CA ARG A 86 -43.72 -22.60 -0.66
C ARG A 86 -42.76 -22.97 -1.79
N ARG A 87 -41.52 -22.50 -1.68
CA ARG A 87 -40.42 -22.86 -2.58
C ARG A 87 -39.67 -24.06 -2.03
N TYR A 88 -39.27 -24.96 -2.91
CA TYR A 88 -38.49 -26.16 -2.54
C TYR A 88 -37.22 -26.23 -3.35
N ALA A 89 -36.19 -26.89 -2.76
CA ALA A 89 -34.94 -27.11 -3.45
C ALA A 89 -35.16 -28.07 -4.63
N SER A 90 -34.60 -27.74 -5.79
CA SER A 90 -34.62 -28.62 -6.96
C SER A 90 -33.85 -29.92 -6.68
N PRO A 91 -34.19 -31.03 -7.34
CA PRO A 91 -33.42 -32.28 -7.21
C PRO A 91 -31.93 -32.08 -7.55
N SER A 92 -31.61 -31.17 -8.48
CA SER A 92 -30.24 -30.83 -8.86
C SER A 92 -29.48 -30.08 -7.74
N LEU A 93 -30.12 -29.15 -7.03
CA LEU A 93 -29.51 -28.47 -5.89
C LEU A 93 -29.26 -29.44 -4.73
N ILE A 94 -30.22 -30.36 -4.46
CA ILE A 94 -30.05 -31.37 -3.42
C ILE A 94 -28.86 -32.29 -3.77
N ALA A 95 -28.75 -32.74 -5.02
CA ALA A 95 -27.65 -33.58 -5.48
C ALA A 95 -26.28 -32.88 -5.36
N VAL A 96 -26.21 -31.58 -5.68
CA VAL A 96 -24.97 -30.80 -5.50
C VAL A 96 -24.57 -30.68 -4.03
N LEU A 97 -25.51 -30.45 -3.13
CA LEU A 97 -25.23 -30.33 -1.71
C LEU A 97 -24.86 -31.69 -1.08
N GLU A 98 -25.48 -32.78 -1.51
CA GLU A 98 -25.07 -34.15 -1.12
C GLU A 98 -23.66 -34.51 -1.65
N GLN A 99 -23.32 -34.06 -2.86
CA GLN A 99 -21.99 -34.25 -3.41
C GLN A 99 -20.97 -33.37 -2.67
N ALA A 100 -21.33 -32.12 -2.29
CA ALA A 100 -20.50 -31.26 -1.48
C ALA A 100 -20.16 -31.88 -0.09
N GLU A 101 -21.10 -32.60 0.53
CA GLU A 101 -20.84 -33.36 1.77
C GLU A 101 -19.82 -34.49 1.55
N LYS A 102 -19.84 -35.15 0.39
CA LYS A 102 -18.84 -36.16 0.04
C LYS A 102 -17.46 -35.54 -0.24
N GLU A 103 -17.41 -34.39 -0.94
CA GLU A 103 -16.15 -33.66 -1.15
C GLU A 103 -15.53 -33.21 0.19
N ALA A 104 -16.34 -32.70 1.13
CA ALA A 104 -15.88 -32.36 2.47
C ALA A 104 -15.31 -33.58 3.22
N ALA A 105 -15.99 -34.71 3.14
CA ALA A 105 -15.53 -35.97 3.76
C ALA A 105 -14.21 -36.45 3.13
N GLN A 106 -14.02 -36.34 1.80
CA GLN A 106 -12.77 -36.68 1.11
C GLN A 106 -11.61 -35.78 1.55
N MET A 107 -11.88 -34.50 1.80
CA MET A 107 -10.90 -33.51 2.28
C MET A 107 -10.68 -33.61 3.81
N GLN A 108 -11.39 -34.50 4.49
CA GLN A 108 -11.36 -34.67 5.95
C GLN A 108 -11.80 -33.39 6.70
N ASP A 109 -12.76 -32.67 6.16
CA ASP A 109 -13.33 -31.46 6.73
C ASP A 109 -14.57 -31.78 7.58
N GLU A 110 -14.77 -31.06 8.69
CA GLU A 110 -15.89 -31.25 9.60
C GLU A 110 -17.16 -30.51 9.12
N PHE A 111 -16.99 -29.42 8.37
CA PHE A 111 -18.07 -28.62 7.83
C PHE A 111 -18.02 -28.57 6.31
N VAL A 112 -19.20 -28.44 5.69
CA VAL A 112 -19.35 -28.25 4.25
C VAL A 112 -19.24 -26.76 3.95
N ALA A 113 -18.18 -26.34 3.26
CA ALA A 113 -17.89 -24.96 2.92
C ALA A 113 -18.22 -24.64 1.46
N VAL A 114 -18.03 -23.37 1.08
CA VAL A 114 -18.31 -22.86 -0.28
C VAL A 114 -17.52 -23.63 -1.35
N GLU A 115 -16.24 -23.95 -1.09
CA GLU A 115 -15.40 -24.72 -2.00
C GLU A 115 -15.96 -26.10 -2.34
N HIS A 116 -16.52 -26.79 -1.35
CA HIS A 116 -17.12 -28.10 -1.59
C HIS A 116 -18.35 -28.01 -2.49
N ALA A 117 -19.18 -26.97 -2.29
CA ALA A 117 -20.33 -26.71 -3.15
C ALA A 117 -19.90 -26.39 -4.60
N VAL A 118 -18.84 -25.59 -4.77
CA VAL A 118 -18.30 -25.23 -6.09
C VAL A 118 -17.69 -26.45 -6.78
N LEU A 119 -16.89 -27.25 -6.08
CA LEU A 119 -16.34 -28.51 -6.60
C LEU A 119 -17.44 -29.47 -7.00
N ALA A 120 -18.49 -29.60 -6.19
CA ALA A 120 -19.65 -30.42 -6.51
C ALA A 120 -20.37 -29.91 -7.77
N MET A 121 -20.56 -28.61 -7.94
CA MET A 121 -21.17 -28.03 -9.14
C MET A 121 -20.39 -28.32 -10.41
N VAL A 122 -19.05 -28.32 -10.35
CA VAL A 122 -18.19 -28.61 -11.51
C VAL A 122 -18.11 -30.10 -11.80
N SER A 123 -18.17 -30.95 -10.76
CA SER A 123 -18.02 -32.41 -10.86
C SER A 123 -19.32 -33.15 -11.16
N ASP A 124 -20.49 -32.57 -10.82
CA ASP A 124 -21.78 -33.24 -10.98
C ASP A 124 -22.13 -33.44 -12.46
N SER A 125 -22.26 -34.70 -12.87
CA SER A 125 -22.59 -35.12 -14.23
C SER A 125 -24.10 -35.32 -14.46
N SER A 126 -24.95 -34.98 -13.49
CA SER A 126 -26.40 -35.12 -13.60
C SER A 126 -26.97 -34.27 -14.75
N SER A 127 -28.08 -34.73 -15.35
CA SER A 127 -28.73 -34.03 -16.45
C SER A 127 -29.20 -32.62 -16.06
N GLY A 128 -29.55 -32.40 -14.78
CA GLY A 128 -29.96 -31.12 -14.23
C GLY A 128 -28.85 -30.09 -14.08
N ASN A 129 -27.58 -30.52 -14.13
CA ASN A 129 -26.39 -29.66 -13.97
C ASN A 129 -25.64 -29.39 -15.31
N ARG A 130 -26.16 -29.89 -16.42
CA ARG A 130 -25.49 -29.86 -17.73
C ARG A 130 -25.18 -28.45 -18.22
N GLU A 131 -26.15 -27.53 -18.08
CA GLU A 131 -25.98 -26.12 -18.52
C GLU A 131 -24.97 -25.39 -17.69
N LEU A 132 -25.00 -25.58 -16.37
CA LEU A 132 -24.07 -24.97 -15.42
C LEU A 132 -22.63 -25.48 -15.65
N ARG A 133 -22.46 -26.79 -15.84
CA ARG A 133 -21.18 -27.37 -16.20
C ARG A 133 -20.64 -26.86 -17.54
N GLY A 134 -21.51 -26.70 -18.55
CA GLY A 134 -21.16 -26.09 -19.82
C GLY A 134 -20.64 -24.64 -19.65
N LEU A 135 -21.24 -23.88 -18.74
CA LEU A 135 -20.83 -22.53 -18.40
C LEU A 135 -19.43 -22.50 -17.77
N PHE A 136 -19.14 -23.40 -16.85
CA PHE A 136 -17.82 -23.52 -16.24
C PHE A 136 -16.76 -23.97 -17.25
N THR A 137 -17.03 -25.03 -18.00
CA THR A 137 -16.09 -25.61 -18.97
C THR A 137 -15.74 -24.63 -20.08
N SER A 138 -16.72 -23.86 -20.60
CA SER A 138 -16.49 -22.87 -21.66
C SER A 138 -15.53 -21.75 -21.23
N ARG A 139 -15.32 -21.56 -19.93
CA ARG A 139 -14.43 -20.56 -19.35
C ARG A 139 -13.18 -21.14 -18.71
N GLY A 140 -12.94 -22.43 -18.92
CA GLY A 140 -11.75 -23.11 -18.43
C GLY A 140 -11.77 -23.40 -16.93
N VAL A 141 -12.93 -23.32 -16.27
CA VAL A 141 -13.09 -23.73 -14.87
C VAL A 141 -13.22 -25.24 -14.83
N THR A 142 -12.16 -25.91 -14.40
CA THR A 142 -12.12 -27.37 -14.24
C THR A 142 -11.87 -27.72 -12.78
N ARG A 143 -12.24 -28.96 -12.40
CA ARG A 143 -12.02 -29.45 -11.04
C ARG A 143 -10.54 -29.40 -10.63
N ASP A 144 -9.65 -29.80 -11.53
CA ASP A 144 -8.22 -29.86 -11.23
C ASP A 144 -7.63 -28.46 -11.01
N LYS A 145 -7.97 -27.48 -11.85
CA LYS A 145 -7.55 -26.08 -11.64
C LYS A 145 -8.15 -25.47 -10.38
N LEU A 146 -9.41 -25.80 -10.06
CA LEU A 146 -10.00 -25.34 -8.80
C LEU A 146 -9.28 -25.92 -7.59
N LEU A 147 -8.89 -27.19 -7.61
CA LEU A 147 -8.14 -27.83 -6.53
C LEU A 147 -6.74 -27.24 -6.40
N GLU A 148 -6.07 -26.94 -7.52
CA GLU A 148 -4.76 -26.28 -7.53
C GLU A 148 -4.82 -24.89 -6.87
N VAL A 149 -5.73 -24.04 -7.32
CA VAL A 149 -5.90 -22.68 -6.76
C VAL A 149 -6.45 -22.73 -5.33
N LEU A 150 -7.30 -23.70 -5.02
CA LEU A 150 -7.80 -23.89 -3.66
C LEU A 150 -6.67 -24.30 -2.69
N ALA A 151 -5.72 -25.12 -3.16
CA ALA A 151 -4.54 -25.48 -2.36
C ALA A 151 -3.65 -24.26 -2.07
N GLU A 152 -3.56 -23.31 -2.99
CA GLU A 152 -2.86 -22.03 -2.76
C GLU A 152 -3.58 -21.13 -1.74
N ILE A 153 -4.92 -21.01 -1.85
CA ILE A 153 -5.73 -20.14 -0.98
C ILE A 153 -5.88 -20.74 0.43
N ARG A 154 -6.11 -22.03 0.50
CA ARG A 154 -6.41 -22.76 1.73
C ARG A 154 -5.15 -23.23 2.46
N GLY A 155 -4.02 -23.39 1.74
CA GLY A 155 -2.81 -24.01 2.29
C GLY A 155 -3.10 -25.43 2.80
N HIS A 156 -2.63 -25.75 4.01
CA HIS A 156 -2.86 -27.03 4.69
C HIS A 156 -4.03 -27.00 5.68
N GLN A 157 -4.85 -25.95 5.67
CA GLN A 157 -5.92 -25.79 6.65
C GLN A 157 -7.12 -26.67 6.34
N ARG A 158 -7.71 -27.28 7.41
CA ARG A 158 -8.96 -28.04 7.35
C ARG A 158 -10.12 -27.16 7.82
N VAL A 159 -11.31 -27.38 7.26
CA VAL A 159 -12.54 -26.71 7.67
C VAL A 159 -13.03 -27.33 8.97
N THR A 160 -12.57 -26.83 10.10
CA THR A 160 -12.93 -27.27 11.45
C THR A 160 -13.81 -26.27 12.19
N SER A 161 -14.07 -25.08 11.59
CA SER A 161 -14.93 -24.02 12.12
C SER A 161 -16.08 -23.69 11.18
N ARG A 162 -17.07 -22.96 11.68
CA ARG A 162 -18.19 -22.46 10.85
C ARG A 162 -17.83 -21.27 9.97
N GLU A 163 -16.68 -20.65 10.19
CA GLU A 163 -16.17 -19.50 9.45
C GLU A 163 -14.74 -19.73 8.95
N PRO A 164 -14.50 -20.74 8.09
CA PRO A 164 -13.15 -21.08 7.64
C PRO A 164 -12.54 -19.99 6.76
N GLU A 165 -13.37 -19.24 6.04
CA GLU A 165 -12.91 -18.18 5.13
C GLU A 165 -12.21 -17.03 5.86
N VAL A 166 -12.46 -16.85 7.14
CA VAL A 166 -11.75 -15.86 8.00
C VAL A 166 -10.27 -16.23 8.13
N THR A 167 -9.94 -17.52 8.03
CA THR A 167 -8.57 -18.03 8.18
C THR A 167 -7.84 -18.22 6.85
N TYR A 168 -8.52 -18.16 5.71
CA TYR A 168 -7.89 -18.28 4.40
C TYR A 168 -7.15 -16.97 4.02
N GLU A 169 -5.98 -17.13 3.44
CA GLU A 169 -5.12 -15.99 3.05
C GLU A 169 -4.81 -15.04 4.23
N VAL A 170 -4.76 -15.60 5.43
CA VAL A 170 -4.58 -14.83 6.68
C VAL A 170 -3.33 -13.95 6.63
N LEU A 171 -2.24 -14.46 6.05
CA LEU A 171 -1.01 -13.70 5.94
C LEU A 171 -1.18 -12.50 5.00
N GLU A 172 -1.80 -12.67 3.83
CA GLU A 172 -2.06 -11.55 2.90
C GLU A 172 -3.03 -10.52 3.48
N LYS A 173 -3.97 -10.97 4.32
CA LYS A 173 -5.01 -10.11 4.91
C LYS A 173 -4.52 -9.30 6.11
N TYR A 174 -3.63 -9.86 6.92
CA TYR A 174 -3.21 -9.26 8.19
C TYR A 174 -1.74 -8.88 8.24
N GLY A 175 -1.07 -8.77 7.09
CA GLY A 175 0.30 -8.30 7.02
C GLY A 175 0.86 -8.25 5.62
N ARG A 176 2.18 -8.07 5.53
CA ARG A 176 2.91 -7.92 4.28
C ARG A 176 4.16 -8.79 4.27
N ASP A 177 4.44 -9.44 3.14
CA ASP A 177 5.72 -10.11 2.91
C ASP A 177 6.75 -9.10 2.38
N LEU A 178 7.66 -8.68 3.26
CA LEU A 178 8.69 -7.69 2.92
C LEU A 178 9.67 -8.22 1.86
N VAL A 179 9.93 -9.53 1.81
CA VAL A 179 10.82 -10.13 0.80
C VAL A 179 10.16 -10.10 -0.59
N ALA A 180 8.86 -10.37 -0.66
CA ALA A 180 8.10 -10.25 -1.90
C ALA A 180 7.99 -8.78 -2.36
N GLU A 181 7.78 -7.84 -1.44
CA GLU A 181 7.74 -6.40 -1.75
C GLU A 181 9.09 -5.87 -2.24
N VAL A 182 10.22 -6.33 -1.68
CA VAL A 182 11.56 -6.01 -2.18
C VAL A 182 11.76 -6.54 -3.60
N ARG A 183 11.37 -7.79 -3.88
CA ARG A 183 11.43 -8.34 -5.25
C ARG A 183 10.60 -7.54 -6.24
N ALA A 184 9.44 -7.07 -5.82
CA ALA A 184 8.58 -6.20 -6.63
C ALA A 184 9.09 -4.73 -6.74
N GLY A 185 10.24 -4.39 -6.13
CA GLY A 185 10.81 -3.04 -6.15
C GLY A 185 9.97 -1.99 -5.42
N LYS A 186 9.11 -2.40 -4.48
CA LYS A 186 8.24 -1.51 -3.71
C LYS A 186 8.91 -0.92 -2.48
N ILE A 187 9.97 -1.56 -1.98
CA ILE A 187 10.72 -1.11 -0.80
C ILE A 187 12.02 -0.43 -1.22
N ASP A 188 12.33 0.67 -0.57
CA ASP A 188 13.52 1.47 -0.84
C ASP A 188 14.80 0.79 -0.36
N PRO A 189 15.95 1.04 -1.03
CA PRO A 189 17.23 0.54 -0.56
C PRO A 189 17.59 1.18 0.78
N VAL A 190 18.04 0.36 1.72
CA VAL A 190 18.44 0.81 3.05
C VAL A 190 19.93 1.13 3.07
N ILE A 191 20.28 2.29 3.61
CA ILE A 191 21.63 2.85 3.63
C ILE A 191 22.04 3.09 5.08
N GLY A 192 23.32 2.82 5.41
CA GLY A 192 23.91 3.20 6.69
C GLY A 192 23.54 2.31 7.89
N ARG A 193 22.86 1.17 7.70
CA ARG A 193 22.42 0.27 8.80
C ARG A 193 23.06 -1.12 8.77
N ASP A 194 24.19 -1.27 8.12
CA ASP A 194 24.87 -2.56 7.94
C ASP A 194 25.28 -3.24 9.25
N GLY A 195 25.67 -2.45 10.25
CA GLY A 195 26.07 -2.94 11.56
C GLY A 195 24.92 -3.63 12.30
N GLU A 196 23.79 -2.95 12.35
CA GLU A 196 22.57 -3.42 13.01
C GLU A 196 21.97 -4.62 12.25
N ILE A 197 21.91 -4.58 10.93
CA ILE A 197 21.45 -5.71 10.11
C ILE A 197 22.31 -6.95 10.35
N ARG A 198 23.64 -6.83 10.35
CA ARG A 198 24.54 -7.95 10.68
C ARG A 198 24.32 -8.46 12.10
N ARG A 199 24.02 -7.59 13.06
CA ARG A 199 23.72 -7.99 14.43
C ARG A 199 22.40 -8.76 14.50
N VAL A 200 21.35 -8.32 13.80
CA VAL A 200 20.07 -9.03 13.67
C VAL A 200 20.28 -10.42 13.06
N ILE A 201 21.04 -10.53 11.96
CA ILE A 201 21.38 -11.81 11.31
C ILE A 201 22.08 -12.76 12.31
N ARG A 202 23.08 -12.26 13.07
CA ARG A 202 23.77 -13.08 14.08
C ARG A 202 22.84 -13.58 15.18
N ILE A 203 21.89 -12.73 15.62
CA ILE A 203 20.92 -13.11 16.65
C ILE A 203 19.96 -14.17 16.12
N LEU A 204 19.40 -14.01 14.94
CA LEU A 204 18.52 -14.99 14.30
C LEU A 204 19.19 -16.36 14.08
N SER A 205 20.52 -16.37 13.93
CA SER A 205 21.31 -17.61 13.76
C SER A 205 21.70 -18.28 15.08
N ARG A 206 21.32 -17.74 16.26
CA ARG A 206 21.64 -18.31 17.57
C ARG A 206 20.71 -19.49 17.90
N LYS A 207 21.19 -20.39 18.75
CA LYS A 207 20.39 -21.50 19.29
C LYS A 207 19.36 -21.05 20.34
N THR A 208 19.69 -20.03 21.12
CA THR A 208 18.85 -19.48 22.19
C THR A 208 18.90 -17.96 22.13
N LYS A 209 17.85 -17.26 22.63
CA LYS A 209 17.69 -15.80 22.51
C LYS A 209 17.87 -15.34 21.06
N ASN A 210 17.23 -16.07 20.16
CA ASN A 210 17.33 -15.89 18.70
C ASN A 210 16.30 -14.92 18.12
N ASN A 211 15.55 -14.23 18.97
CA ASN A 211 14.60 -13.21 18.56
C ASN A 211 15.20 -11.81 18.85
N PRO A 212 15.62 -11.05 17.83
CA PRO A 212 16.10 -9.69 18.04
C PRO A 212 14.94 -8.75 18.37
N VAL A 213 15.18 -7.79 19.24
CA VAL A 213 14.29 -6.64 19.44
C VAL A 213 15.07 -5.36 19.19
N LEU A 214 14.61 -4.58 18.22
CA LEU A 214 15.16 -3.29 17.84
C LEU A 214 14.64 -2.24 18.81
N ILE A 215 15.56 -1.60 19.53
CA ILE A 215 15.22 -0.61 20.56
C ILE A 215 15.81 0.73 20.15
N GLY A 216 14.99 1.74 20.04
CA GLY A 216 15.41 3.09 19.68
C GLY A 216 14.25 4.06 19.68
N GLU A 217 14.54 5.33 19.59
CA GLU A 217 13.56 6.39 19.52
C GLU A 217 12.69 6.29 18.25
N PRO A 218 11.49 6.89 18.21
CA PRO A 218 10.68 6.94 17.01
C PRO A 218 11.43 7.68 15.89
N GLY A 219 11.29 7.22 14.64
CA GLY A 219 11.91 7.86 13.48
C GLY A 219 13.40 7.57 13.25
N VAL A 220 14.08 6.77 14.11
CA VAL A 220 15.51 6.42 13.90
C VAL A 220 15.74 5.34 12.83
N GLY A 221 14.69 4.77 12.24
CA GLY A 221 14.79 3.78 11.17
C GLY A 221 14.83 2.32 11.63
N LYS A 222 14.10 1.96 12.70
CA LYS A 222 13.99 0.57 13.16
C LYS A 222 13.42 -0.36 12.09
N THR A 223 12.35 0.05 11.44
CA THR A 223 11.68 -0.71 10.35
C THR A 223 12.61 -0.86 9.15
N ALA A 224 13.37 0.17 8.80
CA ALA A 224 14.36 0.12 7.72
C ALA A 224 15.41 -1.00 7.90
N ILE A 225 15.80 -1.33 9.14
CA ILE A 225 16.75 -2.43 9.41
C ILE A 225 16.15 -3.77 8.97
N VAL A 226 14.84 -3.97 9.17
CA VAL A 226 14.15 -5.20 8.78
C VAL A 226 13.97 -5.26 7.26
N GLU A 227 13.67 -4.13 6.63
CA GLU A 227 13.64 -3.98 5.18
C GLU A 227 15.01 -4.24 4.55
N GLY A 228 16.08 -3.73 5.17
CA GLY A 228 17.46 -4.02 4.78
C GLY A 228 17.82 -5.50 4.90
N LEU A 229 17.30 -6.19 5.92
CA LEU A 229 17.44 -7.64 6.02
C LEU A 229 16.71 -8.35 4.88
N ALA A 230 15.49 -7.91 4.51
CA ALA A 230 14.75 -8.45 3.37
C ALA A 230 15.54 -8.26 2.06
N HIS A 231 16.14 -7.09 1.83
CA HIS A 231 17.03 -6.86 0.69
C HIS A 231 18.23 -7.83 0.65
N ARG A 232 18.85 -8.12 1.79
CA ARG A 232 19.96 -9.10 1.86
C ARG A 232 19.50 -10.53 1.61
N ILE A 233 18.30 -10.90 2.05
CA ILE A 233 17.69 -12.22 1.76
C ILE A 233 17.48 -12.36 0.25
N VAL A 234 16.90 -11.36 -0.41
CA VAL A 234 16.68 -11.37 -1.87
C VAL A 234 18.00 -11.50 -2.63
N ARG A 235 19.05 -10.78 -2.21
CA ARG A 235 20.40 -10.86 -2.81
C ARG A 235 21.17 -12.12 -2.40
N LYS A 236 20.60 -12.96 -1.52
CA LYS A 236 21.24 -14.15 -0.93
C LYS A 236 22.53 -13.84 -0.14
N ASP A 237 22.66 -12.58 0.34
CA ASP A 237 23.76 -12.10 1.17
C ASP A 237 23.46 -12.34 2.67
N VAL A 238 23.09 -13.57 2.99
CA VAL A 238 22.75 -14.05 4.34
C VAL A 238 23.26 -15.49 4.50
N PRO A 239 23.46 -15.97 5.76
CA PRO A 239 23.78 -17.37 6.03
C PRO A 239 22.75 -18.33 5.42
N GLU A 240 23.19 -19.56 5.12
CA GLU A 240 22.39 -20.59 4.44
C GLU A 240 20.99 -20.79 5.08
N GLY A 241 20.93 -20.79 6.42
CA GLY A 241 19.66 -20.96 7.13
C GLY A 241 18.67 -19.79 7.02
N LEU A 242 19.04 -18.67 6.37
CA LEU A 242 18.18 -17.50 6.15
C LEU A 242 17.87 -17.23 4.67
N LYS A 243 18.52 -17.91 3.73
CA LYS A 243 18.40 -17.61 2.27
C LYS A 243 16.99 -17.81 1.70
N ASP A 244 16.27 -18.81 2.24
CA ASP A 244 14.94 -19.19 1.76
C ASP A 244 13.83 -18.75 2.73
N LYS A 245 14.14 -17.84 3.66
CA LYS A 245 13.15 -17.32 4.59
C LYS A 245 12.47 -16.08 4.03
N THR A 246 11.22 -15.90 4.45
CA THR A 246 10.45 -14.68 4.21
C THR A 246 10.30 -13.90 5.51
N ILE A 247 10.11 -12.59 5.41
CA ILE A 247 9.85 -11.72 6.57
C ILE A 247 8.42 -11.21 6.42
N PHE A 248 7.57 -11.67 7.32
CA PHE A 248 6.17 -11.27 7.38
C PHE A 248 5.98 -10.16 8.41
N SER A 249 5.63 -8.95 7.94
CA SER A 249 5.32 -7.79 8.78
C SER A 249 3.85 -7.82 9.17
N LEU A 250 3.57 -8.00 10.47
CA LEU A 250 2.22 -8.07 11.01
C LEU A 250 1.59 -6.67 11.07
N ASP A 251 0.39 -6.54 10.52
CA ASP A 251 -0.42 -5.32 10.63
C ASP A 251 -1.43 -5.44 11.78
N MET A 252 -1.09 -4.83 12.90
CA MET A 252 -1.95 -4.81 14.08
C MET A 252 -3.26 -4.06 13.85
N SER A 253 -3.23 -3.02 13.02
CA SER A 253 -4.42 -2.23 12.70
C SER A 253 -5.43 -3.06 11.91
N ALA A 254 -4.95 -3.85 10.93
CA ALA A 254 -5.79 -4.76 10.15
C ALA A 254 -6.40 -5.88 11.02
N LEU A 255 -5.66 -6.39 12.01
CA LEU A 255 -6.16 -7.41 12.95
C LEU A 255 -7.30 -6.87 13.82
N ILE A 256 -7.22 -5.61 14.24
CA ILE A 256 -8.21 -4.96 15.11
C ILE A 256 -9.39 -4.42 14.31
N ALA A 257 -9.17 -3.97 13.08
CA ALA A 257 -10.21 -3.37 12.25
C ALA A 257 -11.40 -4.31 12.06
N GLY A 258 -12.61 -3.82 12.39
CA GLY A 258 -13.86 -4.58 12.25
C GLY A 258 -14.08 -5.70 13.27
N ALA A 259 -13.15 -5.95 14.20
CA ALA A 259 -13.38 -6.88 15.30
C ALA A 259 -14.32 -6.23 16.34
N LYS A 260 -15.55 -6.74 16.41
CA LYS A 260 -16.56 -6.25 17.37
C LYS A 260 -16.34 -6.79 18.78
N TYR A 261 -15.72 -7.95 18.91
CA TYR A 261 -15.49 -8.64 20.16
C TYR A 261 -14.03 -9.08 20.28
N ARG A 262 -13.54 -9.14 21.51
CA ARG A 262 -12.19 -9.61 21.85
C ARG A 262 -11.84 -10.98 21.23
N GLY A 263 -12.81 -11.90 21.21
CA GLY A 263 -12.61 -13.24 20.65
C GLY A 263 -12.24 -13.25 19.16
N GLU A 264 -12.79 -12.32 18.38
CA GLU A 264 -12.51 -12.23 16.93
C GLU A 264 -11.05 -11.83 16.66
N PHE A 265 -10.50 -10.90 17.44
CA PHE A 265 -9.08 -10.53 17.34
C PHE A 265 -8.16 -11.71 17.73
N GLU A 266 -8.49 -12.38 18.85
CA GLU A 266 -7.72 -13.53 19.33
C GLU A 266 -7.73 -14.65 18.29
N GLU A 267 -8.87 -14.91 17.66
CA GLU A 267 -9.03 -15.92 16.60
C GLU A 267 -8.21 -15.59 15.35
N ARG A 268 -8.24 -14.33 14.90
CA ARG A 268 -7.43 -13.85 13.75
C ARG A 268 -5.93 -13.97 14.03
N LEU A 269 -5.48 -13.50 15.18
CA LEU A 269 -4.06 -13.62 15.56
C LEU A 269 -3.64 -15.08 15.69
N GLN A 270 -4.49 -15.93 16.27
CA GLN A 270 -4.22 -17.35 16.39
C GLN A 270 -4.10 -18.02 15.01
N ALA A 271 -4.92 -17.62 14.04
CA ALA A 271 -4.85 -18.10 12.67
C ALA A 271 -3.52 -17.70 12.00
N VAL A 272 -3.08 -16.43 12.14
CA VAL A 272 -1.76 -15.96 11.65
C VAL A 272 -0.64 -16.78 12.28
N LEU A 273 -0.64 -16.94 13.59
CA LEU A 273 0.40 -17.68 14.31
C LEU A 273 0.43 -19.16 13.95
N LYS A 274 -0.72 -19.76 13.68
CA LYS A 274 -0.84 -21.13 13.21
C LYS A 274 -0.19 -21.30 11.84
N GLU A 275 -0.49 -20.41 10.89
CA GLU A 275 0.09 -20.44 9.54
C GLU A 275 1.62 -20.25 9.57
N ILE A 276 2.11 -19.31 10.40
CA ILE A 276 3.56 -19.13 10.59
C ILE A 276 4.21 -20.41 11.15
N ARG A 277 3.59 -21.08 12.12
CA ARG A 277 4.09 -22.32 12.68
C ARG A 277 4.11 -23.45 11.65
N GLU A 278 3.07 -23.59 10.84
CA GLU A 278 2.95 -24.60 9.79
C GLU A 278 3.93 -24.38 8.62
N SER A 279 4.49 -23.17 8.50
CA SER A 279 5.57 -22.88 7.55
C SER A 279 6.92 -23.54 7.88
N ASP A 280 7.00 -24.27 9.01
CA ASP A 280 8.23 -24.94 9.48
C ASP A 280 9.45 -24.01 9.57
N GLY A 281 9.22 -22.84 10.15
CA GLY A 281 10.24 -21.83 10.39
C GLY A 281 10.74 -21.09 9.14
N ARG A 282 10.07 -21.18 8.00
CA ARG A 282 10.39 -20.40 6.80
C ARG A 282 10.00 -18.94 6.94
N ILE A 283 9.03 -18.62 7.79
CA ILE A 283 8.54 -17.25 8.01
C ILE A 283 9.16 -16.69 9.30
N ILE A 284 9.74 -15.50 9.18
CA ILE A 284 10.18 -14.68 10.32
C ILE A 284 9.10 -13.61 10.52
N LEU A 285 8.49 -13.59 11.71
CA LEU A 285 7.47 -12.61 12.04
C LEU A 285 8.13 -11.30 12.44
N PHE A 286 7.79 -10.20 11.77
CA PHE A 286 8.15 -8.85 12.22
C PHE A 286 6.94 -8.19 12.88
N ILE A 287 7.15 -7.65 14.07
CA ILE A 287 6.15 -6.93 14.85
C ILE A 287 6.70 -5.56 15.16
N ASP A 288 6.19 -4.56 14.48
CA ASP A 288 6.44 -3.17 14.88
C ASP A 288 5.60 -2.81 16.11
N GLU A 289 6.09 -1.92 16.93
CA GLU A 289 5.48 -1.58 18.22
C GLU A 289 5.14 -2.83 19.07
N LEU A 290 6.13 -3.73 19.25
CA LEU A 290 5.96 -5.00 19.98
C LEU A 290 5.27 -4.84 21.33
N HIS A 291 5.40 -3.68 21.96
CA HIS A 291 4.77 -3.37 23.25
C HIS A 291 3.24 -3.38 23.18
N THR A 292 2.63 -3.11 22.02
CA THR A 292 1.17 -3.12 21.84
C THR A 292 0.58 -4.51 22.03
N ILE A 293 1.32 -5.54 21.63
CA ILE A 293 0.91 -6.94 21.79
C ILE A 293 1.13 -7.43 23.22
N VAL A 294 2.25 -7.02 23.84
CA VAL A 294 2.66 -7.51 25.16
C VAL A 294 2.05 -6.72 26.31
N GLY A 295 1.79 -5.43 26.08
CA GLY A 295 1.33 -4.51 27.12
C GLY A 295 -0.19 -4.37 27.27
N ALA A 296 -0.93 -4.83 26.29
CA ALA A 296 -2.38 -4.64 26.22
C ALA A 296 -3.20 -5.36 27.34
N GLY A 297 -2.60 -6.32 28.06
CA GLY A 297 -3.29 -7.15 29.05
C GLY A 297 -3.49 -6.58 30.46
N LYS A 298 -3.05 -5.32 30.73
CA LYS A 298 -3.07 -4.77 32.10
C LYS A 298 -4.26 -3.84 32.42
N THR A 299 -5.04 -3.46 31.44
CA THR A 299 -6.32 -2.73 31.64
C THR A 299 -7.48 -3.70 31.52
N GLU A 300 -8.46 -3.63 32.41
CA GLU A 300 -9.69 -4.46 32.33
C GLU A 300 -10.33 -4.28 30.95
N GLY A 301 -10.34 -5.36 30.14
CA GLY A 301 -10.84 -5.37 28.78
C GLY A 301 -9.79 -5.28 27.65
N ALA A 302 -8.49 -5.13 27.96
CA ALA A 302 -7.44 -5.08 26.95
C ALA A 302 -7.02 -6.45 26.45
N MET A 303 -6.62 -6.52 25.16
CA MET A 303 -6.28 -7.75 24.44
C MET A 303 -4.94 -8.30 24.92
N ASP A 304 -4.87 -9.55 25.39
CA ASP A 304 -3.64 -10.20 25.86
C ASP A 304 -3.07 -11.15 24.79
N ALA A 305 -2.62 -10.57 23.68
CA ALA A 305 -1.94 -11.32 22.62
C ALA A 305 -0.56 -11.87 23.07
N GLY A 306 0.03 -11.28 24.10
CA GLY A 306 1.29 -11.76 24.68
C GLY A 306 1.23 -13.21 25.15
N ASN A 307 0.10 -13.65 25.72
CA ASN A 307 -0.07 -15.02 26.18
C ASN A 307 -0.12 -16.06 25.04
N MET A 308 -0.46 -15.65 23.83
CA MET A 308 -0.41 -16.51 22.65
C MET A 308 1.01 -16.65 22.08
N LEU A 309 1.79 -15.58 22.09
CA LEU A 309 3.16 -15.56 21.59
C LEU A 309 4.14 -16.28 22.52
N LYS A 310 3.99 -16.11 23.84
CA LYS A 310 4.92 -16.66 24.85
C LYS A 310 5.18 -18.17 24.72
N PRO A 311 4.18 -19.04 24.57
CA PRO A 311 4.40 -20.49 24.43
C PRO A 311 5.18 -20.83 23.16
N MET A 312 4.90 -20.17 22.04
CA MET A 312 5.55 -20.43 20.75
C MET A 312 7.01 -19.95 20.75
N LEU A 313 7.28 -18.76 21.31
CA LEU A 313 8.63 -18.25 21.54
C LEU A 313 9.40 -19.17 22.50
N ALA A 314 8.74 -19.68 23.54
CA ALA A 314 9.35 -20.57 24.51
C ALA A 314 9.79 -21.89 23.90
N ARG A 315 9.02 -22.45 22.98
CA ARG A 315 9.32 -23.72 22.31
C ARG A 315 10.23 -23.55 21.08
N GLY A 316 10.51 -22.30 20.65
CA GLY A 316 11.27 -22.03 19.44
C GLY A 316 10.51 -22.30 18.14
N GLU A 317 9.18 -22.38 18.23
CA GLU A 317 8.28 -22.58 17.08
C GLU A 317 8.07 -21.29 16.28
N LEU A 318 8.42 -20.15 16.87
CA LEU A 318 8.28 -18.82 16.27
C LEU A 318 9.62 -18.09 16.27
N HIS A 319 10.03 -17.59 15.11
CA HIS A 319 11.10 -16.61 14.95
C HIS A 319 10.48 -15.23 14.80
N CYS A 320 10.88 -14.31 15.67
CA CYS A 320 10.29 -12.99 15.72
C CYS A 320 11.37 -11.90 15.77
N ILE A 321 11.16 -10.82 15.01
CA ILE A 321 11.87 -9.55 15.15
C ILE A 321 10.87 -8.56 15.72
N GLY A 322 11.18 -7.95 16.85
CA GLY A 322 10.36 -6.89 17.43
C GLY A 322 11.00 -5.53 17.25
N ALA A 323 10.20 -4.47 17.19
CA ALA A 323 10.66 -3.09 17.28
C ALA A 323 9.87 -2.35 18.37
N THR A 324 10.54 -1.50 19.17
CA THR A 324 9.91 -0.73 20.25
C THR A 324 10.83 0.41 20.70
N THR A 325 10.36 1.29 21.56
CA THR A 325 11.19 2.29 22.22
C THR A 325 11.86 1.71 23.48
N LEU A 326 12.88 2.41 24.02
CA LEU A 326 13.59 1.96 25.23
C LEU A 326 12.66 1.94 26.46
N ASP A 327 11.82 2.95 26.60
CA ASP A 327 10.91 3.06 27.74
C ASP A 327 9.83 1.98 27.71
N GLU A 328 9.28 1.69 26.53
CA GLU A 328 8.31 0.63 26.34
C GLU A 328 8.91 -0.76 26.54
N TYR A 329 10.15 -0.97 26.06
CA TYR A 329 10.88 -2.19 26.32
C TYR A 329 11.03 -2.47 27.82
N ARG A 330 11.50 -1.48 28.58
CA ARG A 330 11.65 -1.56 30.05
C ARG A 330 10.32 -1.78 30.76
N LYS A 331 9.27 -1.15 30.29
CA LYS A 331 7.96 -1.20 30.92
C LYS A 331 7.22 -2.52 30.70
N TYR A 332 7.32 -3.11 29.50
CA TYR A 332 6.49 -4.22 29.08
C TYR A 332 7.25 -5.53 28.84
N ILE A 333 8.47 -5.50 28.32
CA ILE A 333 9.21 -6.70 27.92
C ILE A 333 10.20 -7.14 28.99
N GLU A 334 11.00 -6.22 29.52
CA GLU A 334 12.02 -6.50 30.53
C GLU A 334 11.40 -7.01 31.86
N LYS A 335 10.21 -6.55 32.19
CA LYS A 335 9.47 -7.00 33.38
C LYS A 335 8.86 -8.39 33.26
N ASP A 336 8.83 -8.96 32.07
CA ASP A 336 8.30 -10.29 31.82
C ASP A 336 9.45 -11.30 31.64
N PRO A 337 9.74 -12.15 32.64
CA PRO A 337 10.89 -13.07 32.58
C PRO A 337 10.83 -14.08 31.44
N ALA A 338 9.62 -14.37 30.90
CA ALA A 338 9.45 -15.31 29.79
C ALA A 338 9.90 -14.67 28.47
N LEU A 339 9.63 -13.39 28.27
CA LEU A 339 10.02 -12.63 27.09
C LEU A 339 11.48 -12.20 27.15
N GLU A 340 11.94 -11.67 28.29
CA GLU A 340 13.33 -11.24 28.50
C GLU A 340 14.34 -12.33 28.14
N ARG A 341 14.04 -13.58 28.51
CA ARG A 341 14.89 -14.74 28.19
C ARG A 341 14.89 -15.14 26.72
N ARG A 342 13.98 -14.61 25.91
CA ARG A 342 13.79 -14.99 24.49
C ARG A 342 14.22 -13.92 23.52
N PHE A 343 14.11 -12.66 23.94
CA PHE A 343 14.52 -11.52 23.12
C PHE A 343 15.97 -11.10 23.42
N GLN A 344 16.67 -10.68 22.36
CA GLN A 344 17.99 -10.08 22.43
C GLN A 344 17.92 -8.66 21.91
N GLN A 345 18.34 -7.72 22.73
CA GLN A 345 18.34 -6.29 22.40
C GLN A 345 19.33 -5.94 21.29
N VAL A 346 18.87 -5.11 20.36
CA VAL A 346 19.66 -4.42 19.34
C VAL A 346 19.35 -2.94 19.47
N LEU A 347 20.29 -2.18 20.02
CA LEU A 347 20.14 -0.74 20.12
C LEU A 347 20.28 -0.11 18.75
N VAL A 348 19.32 0.73 18.39
CA VAL A 348 19.27 1.51 17.16
C VAL A 348 19.40 2.99 17.55
N SER A 349 20.58 3.52 17.38
CA SER A 349 20.87 4.92 17.66
C SER A 349 20.42 5.82 16.52
N GLU A 350 20.18 7.08 16.83
CA GLU A 350 20.03 8.13 15.83
C GLU A 350 21.31 8.20 14.97
N PRO A 351 21.20 8.23 13.62
CA PRO A 351 22.36 8.40 12.75
C PRO A 351 22.94 9.81 12.92
N ASP A 352 24.20 9.97 12.62
CA ASP A 352 24.79 11.29 12.55
C ASP A 352 24.36 12.07 11.30
N VAL A 353 24.79 13.34 11.19
CA VAL A 353 24.41 14.21 10.07
C VAL A 353 25.00 13.70 8.76
N GLU A 354 26.21 13.13 8.76
CA GLU A 354 26.89 12.62 7.56
C GLU A 354 26.19 11.38 7.03
N ASP A 355 25.84 10.44 7.93
CA ASP A 355 25.05 9.26 7.61
C ASP A 355 23.66 9.65 7.08
N THR A 356 23.02 10.64 7.71
CA THR A 356 21.71 11.15 7.26
C THR A 356 21.78 11.73 5.86
N ILE A 357 22.81 12.55 5.55
CA ILE A 357 23.01 13.09 4.19
C ILE A 357 23.21 11.94 3.18
N SER A 358 23.93 10.90 3.57
CA SER A 358 24.13 9.71 2.73
C SER A 358 22.83 8.97 2.46
N ILE A 359 21.95 8.84 3.47
CA ILE A 359 20.61 8.28 3.34
C ILE A 359 19.78 9.13 2.39
N LEU A 360 19.73 10.45 2.57
CA LEU A 360 18.99 11.37 1.71
C LEU A 360 19.46 11.31 0.24
N ARG A 361 20.78 11.22 0.01
CA ARG A 361 21.34 11.03 -1.34
C ARG A 361 20.86 9.73 -1.99
N GLY A 362 20.75 8.67 -1.21
CA GLY A 362 20.24 7.39 -1.71
C GLY A 362 18.74 7.38 -2.02
N LEU A 363 17.96 8.23 -1.35
CA LEU A 363 16.53 8.39 -1.58
C LEU A 363 16.20 9.44 -2.65
N LYS A 364 17.17 10.29 -3.01
CA LYS A 364 17.01 11.45 -3.90
C LYS A 364 16.27 11.10 -5.20
N GLU A 365 16.75 10.10 -5.93
CA GLU A 365 16.20 9.74 -7.25
C GLU A 365 14.72 9.36 -7.14
N ARG A 366 14.32 8.66 -6.08
CA ARG A 366 12.93 8.27 -5.85
C ARG A 366 12.02 9.45 -5.52
N PHE A 367 12.50 10.39 -4.69
CA PHE A 367 11.77 11.64 -4.45
C PHE A 367 11.63 12.48 -5.71
N GLU A 368 12.70 12.59 -6.51
CA GLU A 368 12.65 13.29 -7.80
C GLU A 368 11.64 12.68 -8.77
N VAL A 369 11.55 11.34 -8.81
CA VAL A 369 10.57 10.65 -9.66
C VAL A 369 9.16 10.78 -9.12
N HIS A 370 8.97 10.62 -7.79
CA HIS A 370 7.64 10.69 -7.16
C HIS A 370 7.02 12.07 -7.30
N HIS A 371 7.77 13.12 -6.98
CA HIS A 371 7.28 14.50 -7.01
C HIS A 371 7.43 15.16 -8.38
N GLY A 372 8.32 14.65 -9.25
CA GLY A 372 8.61 15.23 -10.54
C GLY A 372 9.37 16.56 -10.46
N VAL A 373 10.15 16.75 -9.40
CA VAL A 373 10.99 17.94 -9.14
C VAL A 373 12.44 17.51 -9.02
N LYS A 374 13.38 18.44 -9.28
CA LYS A 374 14.82 18.21 -9.11
C LYS A 374 15.25 18.61 -7.70
N ILE A 375 16.16 17.85 -7.10
CA ILE A 375 16.68 18.13 -5.76
C ILE A 375 18.17 18.44 -5.88
N HIS A 376 18.60 19.61 -5.42
CA HIS A 376 20.01 19.95 -5.36
C HIS A 376 20.69 19.23 -4.18
N ASP A 377 21.97 18.88 -4.32
CA ASP A 377 22.72 18.25 -3.24
C ASP A 377 22.83 19.17 -2.01
N SER A 378 22.93 20.49 -2.23
CA SER A 378 22.88 21.50 -1.17
C SER A 378 21.61 21.44 -0.32
N ALA A 379 20.47 21.12 -0.92
CA ALA A 379 19.20 20.95 -0.19
C ALA A 379 19.26 19.73 0.75
N LEU A 380 19.86 18.62 0.31
CA LEU A 380 20.04 17.44 1.14
C LEU A 380 20.97 17.69 2.32
N VAL A 381 22.06 18.40 2.06
CA VAL A 381 23.00 18.83 3.11
C VAL A 381 22.30 19.78 4.10
N ALA A 382 21.56 20.77 3.60
CA ALA A 382 20.79 21.70 4.42
C ALA A 382 19.73 20.96 5.25
N ALA A 383 19.01 20.00 4.67
CA ALA A 383 18.01 19.21 5.40
C ALA A 383 18.63 18.43 6.56
N GLY A 384 19.77 17.79 6.37
CA GLY A 384 20.50 17.10 7.44
C GLY A 384 20.99 18.04 8.54
N VAL A 385 21.65 19.14 8.17
CA VAL A 385 22.26 20.09 9.11
C VAL A 385 21.21 20.90 9.87
N LEU A 386 20.24 21.50 9.14
CA LEU A 386 19.26 22.39 9.76
C LEU A 386 18.24 21.60 10.61
N SER A 387 17.84 20.41 10.18
CA SER A 387 16.96 19.58 11.00
C SER A 387 17.64 19.16 12.31
N ASN A 388 18.90 18.79 12.25
CA ASN A 388 19.66 18.42 13.46
C ASN A 388 19.81 19.61 14.43
N ARG A 389 20.00 20.82 13.90
CA ARG A 389 20.27 22.03 14.71
C ARG A 389 19.02 22.65 15.30
N TYR A 390 17.90 22.68 14.55
CA TYR A 390 16.71 23.48 14.91
C TYR A 390 15.49 22.65 15.28
N ILE A 391 15.40 21.37 14.86
CA ILE A 391 14.27 20.49 15.19
C ILE A 391 14.72 19.53 16.30
N THR A 392 14.26 19.79 17.52
CA THR A 392 14.71 19.07 18.73
C THR A 392 13.71 18.03 19.24
N ASP A 393 12.48 18.05 18.78
CA ASP A 393 11.38 17.18 19.19
C ASP A 393 11.26 15.89 18.36
N ARG A 394 12.09 15.75 17.31
CA ARG A 394 12.14 14.60 16.40
C ARG A 394 13.57 14.15 16.16
N PHE A 395 13.75 12.92 15.66
CA PHE A 395 15.07 12.28 15.48
C PHE A 395 15.44 12.16 14.00
N LEU A 396 16.75 12.13 13.71
CA LEU A 396 17.28 11.77 12.40
C LEU A 396 17.10 10.24 12.16
N PRO A 397 16.92 9.80 10.91
CA PRO A 397 16.87 10.59 9.68
C PRO A 397 15.46 11.13 9.36
N ASP A 398 14.43 10.73 10.09
CA ASP A 398 13.01 10.96 9.79
C ASP A 398 12.70 12.46 9.58
N LYS A 399 13.13 13.32 10.52
CA LYS A 399 12.93 14.77 10.40
C LYS A 399 13.58 15.40 9.17
N ALA A 400 14.72 14.87 8.71
CA ALA A 400 15.39 15.35 7.50
C ALA A 400 14.73 14.83 6.23
N ILE A 401 14.24 13.59 6.24
CA ILE A 401 13.46 12.99 5.15
C ILE A 401 12.17 13.78 4.93
N ASP A 402 11.44 14.07 6.00
CA ASP A 402 10.20 14.83 5.94
C ASP A 402 10.41 16.25 5.41
N LEU A 403 11.51 16.92 5.76
CA LEU A 403 11.84 18.23 5.20
C LEU A 403 12.03 18.18 3.69
N VAL A 404 12.72 17.16 3.18
CA VAL A 404 12.92 17.00 1.74
C VAL A 404 11.60 16.67 1.05
N ASP A 405 10.78 15.80 1.63
CA ASP A 405 9.48 15.43 1.09
C ASP A 405 8.54 16.63 1.02
N GLU A 406 8.45 17.43 2.10
CA GLU A 406 7.62 18.65 2.13
C GLU A 406 8.12 19.71 1.15
N ALA A 407 9.45 19.88 1.01
CA ALA A 407 10.02 20.80 0.03
C ALA A 407 9.67 20.39 -1.41
N CYS A 408 9.79 19.10 -1.71
CA CYS A 408 9.38 18.58 -3.01
C CYS A 408 7.88 18.75 -3.26
N ALA A 409 7.04 18.48 -2.26
CA ALA A 409 5.59 18.67 -2.37
C ALA A 409 5.20 20.14 -2.54
N MET A 410 5.90 21.07 -1.87
CA MET A 410 5.71 22.51 -2.00
C MET A 410 6.01 22.96 -3.44
N ILE A 411 7.19 22.66 -3.97
CA ILE A 411 7.58 23.01 -5.35
C ILE A 411 6.62 22.37 -6.36
N ARG A 412 6.24 21.10 -6.17
CA ARG A 412 5.25 20.45 -7.04
C ARG A 412 3.91 21.18 -7.04
N THR A 413 3.45 21.62 -5.88
CA THR A 413 2.20 22.37 -5.75
C THR A 413 2.32 23.73 -6.45
N GLU A 414 3.46 24.41 -6.37
CA GLU A 414 3.73 25.66 -7.10
C GLU A 414 3.73 25.45 -8.62
N ILE A 415 4.29 24.33 -9.12
CA ILE A 415 4.26 23.97 -10.54
C ILE A 415 2.83 23.68 -11.03
N ASP A 416 2.05 22.95 -10.24
CA ASP A 416 0.70 22.51 -10.59
C ASP A 416 -0.35 23.63 -10.42
N SER A 417 -0.08 24.61 -9.55
CA SER A 417 -0.95 25.75 -9.26
C SER A 417 -0.50 27.02 -10.00
N MET A 418 -1.38 28.02 -10.02
CA MET A 418 -1.06 29.33 -10.59
C MET A 418 0.02 30.04 -9.74
N PRO A 419 1.12 30.54 -10.32
CA PRO A 419 2.12 31.32 -9.59
C PRO A 419 1.52 32.51 -8.85
N GLY A 420 2.06 32.82 -7.65
CA GLY A 420 1.54 33.92 -6.81
C GLY A 420 1.46 35.26 -7.51
N GLU A 421 2.46 35.62 -8.31
CA GLU A 421 2.45 36.85 -9.10
C GLU A 421 1.29 36.89 -10.11
N MET A 422 0.96 35.76 -10.72
CA MET A 422 -0.12 35.67 -11.70
C MET A 422 -1.50 35.70 -11.01
N ASP A 423 -1.62 35.09 -9.81
CA ASP A 423 -2.84 35.17 -8.98
C ASP A 423 -3.11 36.64 -8.55
N GLU A 424 -2.06 37.38 -8.18
CA GLU A 424 -2.18 38.80 -7.81
C GLU A 424 -2.66 39.67 -8.98
N VAL A 425 -2.08 39.45 -10.17
CA VAL A 425 -2.52 40.10 -11.41
C VAL A 425 -3.96 39.73 -11.73
N THR A 426 -4.34 38.46 -11.58
CA THR A 426 -5.71 37.96 -11.83
C THR A 426 -6.72 38.59 -10.88
N ARG A 427 -6.40 38.71 -9.59
CA ARG A 427 -7.27 39.37 -8.60
C ARG A 427 -7.44 40.84 -8.90
N ARG A 428 -6.35 41.53 -9.26
CA ARG A 428 -6.39 42.95 -9.63
C ARG A 428 -7.22 43.19 -10.90
N LEU A 429 -7.08 42.28 -11.87
CA LEU A 429 -7.88 42.30 -13.10
C LEU A 429 -9.37 42.18 -12.80
N MET A 430 -9.75 41.21 -11.94
CA MET A 430 -11.14 41.04 -11.52
C MET A 430 -11.70 42.26 -10.78
N GLN A 431 -10.91 42.89 -9.89
CA GLN A 431 -11.31 44.10 -9.19
C GLN A 431 -11.58 45.24 -10.17
N MET A 432 -10.69 45.43 -11.15
CA MET A 432 -10.84 46.50 -12.18
C MET A 432 -12.02 46.22 -13.13
N GLU A 433 -12.32 44.94 -13.44
CA GLU A 433 -13.49 44.59 -14.24
C GLU A 433 -14.80 44.85 -13.49
N ILE A 434 -14.82 44.63 -12.16
CA ILE A 434 -15.96 44.99 -11.32
C ILE A 434 -16.16 46.51 -11.28
N GLU A 435 -15.05 47.29 -11.13
CA GLU A 435 -15.08 48.76 -11.17
C GLU A 435 -15.57 49.25 -12.54
N GLU A 436 -15.09 48.68 -13.63
CA GLU A 436 -15.54 49.01 -15.00
C GLU A 436 -17.04 48.76 -15.17
N ALA A 437 -17.53 47.62 -14.70
CA ALA A 437 -18.95 47.29 -14.76
C ALA A 437 -19.85 48.24 -13.94
N ALA A 438 -19.32 48.76 -12.82
CA ALA A 438 -20.01 49.77 -12.02
C ALA A 438 -20.01 51.14 -12.73
N LEU A 439 -18.85 51.63 -13.21
CA LEU A 439 -18.71 52.91 -13.87
C LEU A 439 -19.47 52.99 -15.21
N LYS A 440 -19.65 51.90 -15.92
CA LYS A 440 -20.48 51.85 -17.14
C LYS A 440 -21.96 52.18 -16.89
N LYS A 441 -22.44 52.06 -15.65
CA LYS A 441 -23.83 52.41 -15.27
C LYS A 441 -24.00 53.88 -14.88
N GLU A 442 -22.91 54.61 -14.63
CA GLU A 442 -22.92 55.99 -14.24
C GLU A 442 -22.90 56.90 -15.48
N THR A 443 -23.51 58.08 -15.37
CA THR A 443 -23.71 59.00 -16.51
C THR A 443 -22.93 60.32 -16.38
N ASP A 444 -22.33 60.59 -15.22
CA ASP A 444 -21.60 61.81 -14.93
C ASP A 444 -20.23 61.88 -15.62
N ASP A 445 -19.71 63.08 -15.89
CA ASP A 445 -18.47 63.30 -16.64
C ASP A 445 -17.21 62.84 -15.87
N ALA A 446 -17.26 62.81 -14.54
CA ALA A 446 -16.16 62.32 -13.73
C ALA A 446 -16.00 60.79 -13.87
N SER A 447 -17.11 60.04 -13.79
CA SER A 447 -17.16 58.58 -13.99
C SER A 447 -16.73 58.20 -15.41
N LYS A 448 -17.09 58.99 -16.43
CA LYS A 448 -16.65 58.73 -17.82
C LYS A 448 -15.12 58.84 -17.97
N ARG A 449 -14.53 59.91 -17.39
CA ARG A 449 -13.05 60.08 -17.44
C ARG A 449 -12.34 58.95 -16.67
N ARG A 450 -12.86 58.55 -15.53
CA ARG A 450 -12.32 57.43 -14.75
C ARG A 450 -12.43 56.12 -15.55
N LEU A 451 -13.55 55.88 -16.24
CA LEU A 451 -13.78 54.73 -17.08
C LEU A 451 -12.76 54.63 -18.21
N GLU A 452 -12.46 55.77 -18.93
CA GLU A 452 -11.44 55.77 -19.98
C GLU A 452 -10.04 55.42 -19.45
N THR A 453 -9.68 55.94 -18.28
CA THR A 453 -8.38 55.65 -17.65
C THR A 453 -8.33 54.19 -17.23
N LEU A 454 -9.38 53.73 -16.57
CA LEU A 454 -9.50 52.33 -16.12
C LEU A 454 -9.44 51.34 -17.29
N GLN A 455 -10.06 51.65 -18.42
CA GLN A 455 -10.02 50.80 -19.62
C GLN A 455 -8.61 50.66 -20.21
N ARG A 456 -7.79 51.74 -20.16
CA ARG A 456 -6.39 51.65 -20.57
C ARG A 456 -5.58 50.79 -19.61
N GLU A 457 -5.69 51.05 -18.30
CA GLU A 457 -5.02 50.25 -17.27
C GLU A 457 -5.42 48.76 -17.37
N LEU A 458 -6.71 48.48 -17.66
CA LEU A 458 -7.25 47.16 -17.82
C LEU A 458 -6.73 46.44 -19.07
N ALA A 459 -6.55 47.19 -20.18
CA ALA A 459 -5.96 46.67 -21.42
C ALA A 459 -4.49 46.25 -21.19
N ASP A 460 -3.69 47.14 -20.56
CA ASP A 460 -2.28 46.86 -20.24
C ASP A 460 -2.14 45.67 -19.29
N LEU A 461 -3.02 45.59 -18.28
CA LEU A 461 -2.99 44.48 -17.32
C LEU A 461 -3.43 43.16 -17.97
N LYS A 462 -4.40 43.18 -18.89
CA LYS A 462 -4.81 42.00 -19.69
C LYS A 462 -3.70 41.51 -20.60
N GLU A 463 -2.97 42.41 -21.27
CA GLU A 463 -1.83 42.05 -22.10
C GLU A 463 -0.72 41.40 -21.24
N LYS A 464 -0.42 41.96 -20.07
CA LYS A 464 0.53 41.41 -19.12
C LYS A 464 0.08 40.00 -18.66
N HIS A 465 -1.18 39.83 -18.27
CA HIS A 465 -1.75 38.56 -17.85
C HIS A 465 -1.66 37.51 -18.95
N LEU A 466 -2.02 37.84 -20.20
CA LEU A 466 -1.91 36.92 -21.35
C LEU A 466 -0.47 36.50 -21.59
N GLY A 467 0.49 37.43 -21.51
CA GLY A 467 1.91 37.13 -21.65
C GLY A 467 2.42 36.20 -20.54
N MET A 468 1.99 36.43 -19.30
CA MET A 468 2.33 35.52 -18.16
C MET A 468 1.70 34.15 -18.31
N THR A 469 0.44 34.09 -18.72
CA THR A 469 -0.27 32.79 -18.93
C THR A 469 0.42 31.96 -20.01
N ALA A 470 0.76 32.54 -21.14
CA ALA A 470 1.43 31.85 -22.23
C ALA A 470 2.82 31.31 -21.81
N ARG A 471 3.57 32.08 -21.01
CA ARG A 471 4.85 31.64 -20.45
C ARG A 471 4.66 30.49 -19.48
N TRP A 472 3.74 30.63 -18.53
CA TRP A 472 3.42 29.59 -17.54
C TRP A 472 2.98 28.28 -18.17
N GLU A 473 2.10 28.33 -19.19
CA GLU A 473 1.66 27.15 -19.92
C GLU A 473 2.83 26.46 -20.66
N LYS A 474 3.73 27.23 -21.26
CA LYS A 474 4.94 26.74 -21.92
C LYS A 474 5.88 26.03 -20.91
N GLU A 475 6.15 26.68 -19.78
CA GLU A 475 7.01 26.15 -18.71
C GLU A 475 6.39 24.88 -18.12
N LYS A 476 5.10 24.91 -17.78
CA LYS A 476 4.36 23.76 -17.25
C LYS A 476 4.39 22.57 -18.20
N SER A 477 4.17 22.78 -19.49
CA SER A 477 4.20 21.71 -20.49
C SER A 477 5.61 21.10 -20.65
N ALA A 478 6.66 21.91 -20.56
CA ALA A 478 8.04 21.44 -20.60
C ALA A 478 8.37 20.57 -19.37
N ILE A 479 7.98 21.00 -18.17
CA ILE A 479 8.17 20.26 -16.92
C ILE A 479 7.40 18.93 -16.96
N GLN A 480 6.15 18.95 -17.43
CA GLN A 480 5.35 17.72 -17.59
C GLN A 480 5.99 16.74 -18.57
N GLY A 481 6.52 17.22 -19.68
CA GLY A 481 7.25 16.40 -20.65
C GLY A 481 8.49 15.73 -20.06
N LEU A 482 9.29 16.47 -19.29
CA LEU A 482 10.45 15.93 -18.58
C LEU A 482 10.04 14.84 -17.56
N ARG A 483 8.96 15.08 -16.82
CA ARG A 483 8.42 14.13 -15.84
C ARG A 483 7.95 12.84 -16.50
N GLU A 484 7.28 12.90 -17.63
CA GLU A 484 6.85 11.71 -18.38
C GLU A 484 8.04 10.92 -18.91
N LEU A 485 9.09 11.58 -19.39
CA LEU A 485 10.32 10.91 -19.85
C LEU A 485 11.03 10.21 -18.70
N LYS A 486 11.17 10.83 -17.53
CA LYS A 486 11.75 10.21 -16.33
C LYS A 486 10.96 8.98 -15.89
N LYS A 487 9.62 9.07 -15.87
CA LYS A 487 8.74 7.95 -15.52
C LYS A 487 8.88 6.79 -16.51
N LYS A 488 8.95 7.07 -17.81
CA LYS A 488 9.18 6.04 -18.84
C LYS A 488 10.54 5.38 -18.69
N LEU A 489 11.58 6.15 -18.36
CA LEU A 489 12.92 5.62 -18.12
C LEU A 489 12.97 4.69 -16.90
N GLU A 490 12.34 5.09 -15.81
CA GLU A 490 12.25 4.26 -14.62
C GLU A 490 11.49 2.95 -14.89
N GLN A 491 10.37 3.02 -15.62
CA GLN A 491 9.62 1.83 -16.00
C GLN A 491 10.46 0.91 -16.89
N ALA A 492 11.18 1.46 -17.87
CA ALA A 492 12.07 0.67 -18.73
C ALA A 492 13.21 0.00 -17.95
N ARG A 493 13.75 0.67 -16.91
CA ARG A 493 14.77 0.08 -16.03
C ARG A 493 14.20 -1.05 -15.17
N LYS A 494 12.97 -0.92 -14.67
CA LYS A 494 12.26 -2.02 -13.96
C LYS A 494 12.01 -3.20 -14.90
N ASP A 495 11.47 -2.93 -16.09
CA ASP A 495 11.21 -3.98 -17.09
C ASP A 495 12.49 -4.71 -17.51
N LEU A 496 13.65 -4.02 -17.49
CA LEU A 496 14.95 -4.64 -17.73
C LEU A 496 15.34 -5.61 -16.61
N VAL A 497 15.15 -5.21 -15.36
CA VAL A 497 15.42 -6.08 -14.19
C VAL A 497 14.52 -7.32 -14.25
N ASP A 498 13.23 -7.14 -14.49
CA ASP A 498 12.27 -8.24 -14.62
C ASP A 498 12.63 -9.18 -15.77
N ALA A 499 13.05 -8.63 -16.94
CA ALA A 499 13.48 -9.44 -18.08
C ALA A 499 14.76 -10.23 -17.79
N GLN A 500 15.69 -9.68 -16.99
CA GLN A 500 16.90 -10.37 -16.57
C GLN A 500 16.59 -11.49 -15.57
N GLU A 501 15.65 -11.31 -14.65
CA GLU A 501 15.24 -12.34 -13.69
C GLU A 501 14.57 -13.54 -14.39
N VAL A 502 13.79 -13.29 -15.44
CA VAL A 502 13.11 -14.34 -16.24
C VAL A 502 14.03 -14.92 -17.33
N TYR A 503 15.30 -14.45 -17.42
CA TYR A 503 16.25 -14.83 -18.49
C TYR A 503 15.76 -14.56 -19.92
N ASP A 504 14.90 -13.55 -20.12
CA ASP A 504 14.50 -13.09 -21.47
C ASP A 504 15.59 -12.20 -22.07
N LEU A 505 16.56 -12.84 -22.71
CA LEU A 505 17.73 -12.17 -23.29
C LEU A 505 17.36 -11.21 -24.43
N ASN A 506 16.29 -11.49 -25.19
CA ASN A 506 15.86 -10.65 -26.30
C ASN A 506 15.29 -9.33 -25.79
N LYS A 507 14.36 -9.40 -24.84
CA LYS A 507 13.75 -8.22 -24.22
C LYS A 507 14.78 -7.41 -23.43
N SER A 508 15.69 -8.09 -22.72
CA SER A 508 16.79 -7.45 -21.99
C SER A 508 17.74 -6.70 -22.93
N ALA A 509 18.08 -7.27 -24.10
CA ALA A 509 18.91 -6.61 -25.10
C ALA A 509 18.20 -5.40 -25.73
N GLU A 510 16.91 -5.51 -26.08
CA GLU A 510 16.11 -4.42 -26.62
C GLU A 510 16.02 -3.23 -25.65
N LEU A 511 15.79 -3.51 -24.37
CA LEU A 511 15.74 -2.49 -23.32
C LEU A 511 17.10 -1.84 -23.08
N SER A 512 18.17 -2.63 -22.94
CA SER A 512 19.53 -2.14 -22.62
C SER A 512 20.18 -1.34 -23.73
N TYR A 513 20.03 -1.78 -24.99
CA TYR A 513 20.73 -1.18 -26.13
C TYR A 513 19.84 -0.30 -27.01
N GLY A 514 18.52 -0.41 -26.89
CA GLY A 514 17.56 0.35 -27.69
C GLY A 514 16.82 1.42 -26.86
N ILE A 515 15.90 0.99 -26.01
CA ILE A 515 14.91 1.87 -25.39
C ILE A 515 15.54 2.80 -24.34
N ILE A 516 16.32 2.26 -23.41
CA ILE A 516 16.92 3.05 -22.31
C ILE A 516 17.87 4.13 -22.85
N PRO A 517 18.85 3.84 -23.75
CA PRO A 517 19.73 4.88 -24.28
C PRO A 517 19.02 5.96 -25.10
N ASP A 518 17.90 5.60 -25.75
CA ASP A 518 17.09 6.57 -26.49
C ASP A 518 16.33 7.51 -25.55
N LEU A 519 15.71 6.97 -24.51
CA LEU A 519 15.04 7.76 -23.45
C LEU A 519 16.03 8.67 -22.70
N GLU A 520 17.24 8.19 -22.40
CA GLU A 520 18.29 8.98 -21.76
C GLU A 520 18.74 10.15 -22.66
N ARG A 521 18.85 9.91 -23.98
CA ARG A 521 19.17 10.96 -24.96
C ARG A 521 18.06 11.99 -25.05
N GLN A 522 16.79 11.55 -25.11
CA GLN A 522 15.63 12.46 -25.12
C GLN A 522 15.55 13.29 -23.83
N LEU A 523 15.78 12.65 -22.67
CA LEU A 523 15.79 13.33 -21.39
C LEU A 523 16.87 14.40 -21.33
N LYS A 524 18.10 14.07 -21.75
CA LYS A 524 19.21 15.01 -21.78
C LYS A 524 18.95 16.20 -22.71
N ALA A 525 18.43 15.96 -23.91
CA ALA A 525 18.09 17.01 -24.86
C ALA A 525 16.99 17.94 -24.31
N ALA A 526 15.99 17.38 -23.61
CA ALA A 526 14.93 18.15 -22.97
C ALA A 526 15.45 18.97 -21.77
N GLU A 527 16.38 18.42 -20.97
CA GLU A 527 17.04 19.15 -19.87
C GLU A 527 17.94 20.27 -20.37
N GLU A 528 18.69 20.08 -21.47
CA GLU A 528 19.51 21.12 -22.11
C GLU A 528 18.64 22.24 -22.68
N ALA A 529 17.53 21.92 -23.34
CA ALA A 529 16.57 22.89 -23.83
C ALA A 529 15.92 23.72 -22.70
N ALA A 530 15.61 23.02 -21.60
CA ALA A 530 15.10 23.67 -20.40
C ALA A 530 16.13 24.58 -19.73
N SER A 531 17.43 24.27 -19.76
CA SER A 531 18.48 25.05 -19.09
C SER A 531 18.79 26.40 -19.77
N GLN A 532 18.43 26.59 -21.03
CA GLN A 532 18.73 27.80 -21.78
C GLN A 532 17.87 29.03 -21.40
N ASP A 533 16.76 28.85 -20.69
CA ASP A 533 15.78 29.92 -20.36
C ASP A 533 15.82 30.35 -18.87
N GLN A 534 16.91 30.11 -18.14
CA GLN A 534 16.97 30.22 -16.67
C GLN A 534 16.74 31.62 -16.07
N GLU A 535 17.05 32.69 -16.76
CA GLU A 535 16.99 34.06 -16.17
C GLU A 535 15.58 34.70 -16.08
N SER A 536 14.55 34.08 -16.68
CA SER A 536 13.18 34.66 -16.70
C SER A 536 12.07 33.68 -16.31
N ARG A 537 12.36 32.61 -15.55
CA ARG A 537 11.37 31.60 -15.20
C ARG A 537 10.40 32.05 -14.12
N LEU A 538 9.12 31.77 -14.34
CA LEU A 538 8.04 31.97 -13.38
C LEU A 538 7.94 30.82 -12.36
N LEU A 539 8.38 29.60 -12.74
CA LEU A 539 8.28 28.40 -11.93
C LEU A 539 9.65 27.95 -11.41
N ARG A 540 9.71 27.62 -10.12
CA ARG A 540 10.85 26.94 -9.51
C ARG A 540 10.77 25.45 -9.85
N GLU A 541 11.84 24.88 -10.39
CA GLU A 541 11.89 23.46 -10.80
C GLU A 541 12.69 22.58 -9.87
N ALA A 542 13.40 23.15 -8.93
CA ALA A 542 14.33 22.44 -8.08
C ALA A 542 14.21 22.88 -6.62
N VAL A 543 14.36 21.90 -5.74
CA VAL A 543 14.51 22.13 -4.30
C VAL A 543 15.95 22.53 -4.02
N THR A 544 16.12 23.67 -3.38
CA THR A 544 17.41 24.25 -2.97
C THR A 544 17.49 24.38 -1.44
N GLU A 545 18.60 24.89 -0.95
CA GLU A 545 18.81 25.18 0.48
C GLU A 545 17.78 26.19 1.03
N GLU A 546 17.30 27.13 0.17
CA GLU A 546 16.35 28.16 0.57
C GLU A 546 14.99 27.58 0.95
N GLU A 547 14.44 26.65 0.14
CA GLU A 547 13.17 26.00 0.43
C GLU A 547 13.24 25.20 1.73
N ILE A 548 14.34 24.49 1.96
CA ILE A 548 14.56 23.75 3.22
C ILE A 548 14.60 24.72 4.41
N ALA A 549 15.35 25.84 4.31
CA ALA A 549 15.42 26.84 5.36
C ALA A 549 14.07 27.50 5.66
N ASP A 550 13.27 27.75 4.65
CA ASP A 550 11.93 28.30 4.79
C ASP A 550 10.97 27.33 5.51
N ILE A 551 11.03 26.05 5.21
CA ILE A 551 10.24 25.03 5.90
C ILE A 551 10.66 24.90 7.35
N VAL A 552 11.97 24.82 7.63
CA VAL A 552 12.49 24.79 9.00
C VAL A 552 12.03 26.03 9.78
N SER A 553 12.05 27.21 9.15
CA SER A 553 11.56 28.45 9.77
C SER A 553 10.08 28.38 10.11
N ARG A 554 9.25 27.78 9.24
CA ARG A 554 7.81 27.59 9.50
C ARG A 554 7.55 26.60 10.64
N TRP A 555 8.29 25.49 10.67
CA TRP A 555 8.11 24.47 11.70
C TRP A 555 8.58 24.92 13.08
N THR A 556 9.70 25.62 13.15
CA THR A 556 10.33 26.02 14.41
C THR A 556 9.95 27.40 14.89
N GLY A 557 9.44 28.26 14.01
CA GLY A 557 9.22 29.69 14.28
C GLY A 557 10.52 30.53 14.34
N VAL A 558 11.69 29.91 14.05
CA VAL A 558 12.99 30.60 14.03
C VAL A 558 13.28 31.06 12.60
N PRO A 559 13.64 32.34 12.34
CA PRO A 559 13.90 32.85 11.00
C PRO A 559 15.25 32.34 10.44
N VAL A 560 15.33 31.05 10.14
CA VAL A 560 16.55 30.33 9.71
C VAL A 560 17.07 30.85 8.39
N SER A 561 16.19 31.19 7.44
CA SER A 561 16.57 31.78 6.15
C SER A 561 17.42 33.03 6.31
N ARG A 562 17.06 33.92 7.24
CA ARG A 562 17.86 35.14 7.54
C ARG A 562 19.17 34.85 8.28
N LEU A 563 19.22 33.74 9.03
CA LEU A 563 20.44 33.36 9.76
C LEU A 563 21.48 32.75 8.82
N VAL A 564 21.06 31.97 7.84
CA VAL A 564 21.94 31.37 6.83
C VAL A 564 22.60 32.45 5.98
N GLU A 565 21.82 33.44 5.49
CA GLU A 565 22.38 34.63 4.80
C GLU A 565 23.32 35.43 5.71
N GLY A 566 22.91 35.69 6.95
CA GLY A 566 23.70 36.45 7.91
C GLY A 566 24.99 35.75 8.34
N GLU A 567 25.05 34.42 8.46
CA GLU A 567 26.27 33.67 8.78
C GLU A 567 27.24 33.67 7.59
N ARG A 568 26.75 33.51 6.36
CA ARG A 568 27.58 33.55 5.16
C ARG A 568 28.19 34.93 4.95
N ASP A 569 27.40 35.97 5.11
CA ASP A 569 27.89 37.38 5.03
C ASP A 569 28.83 37.72 6.17
N LYS A 570 28.59 37.22 7.39
CA LYS A 570 29.49 37.38 8.51
C LYS A 570 30.82 36.64 8.32
N LEU A 571 30.78 35.41 7.75
CA LEU A 571 31.99 34.68 7.41
C LEU A 571 32.80 35.36 6.33
N LEU A 572 32.15 35.96 5.31
CA LEU A 572 32.81 36.72 4.25
C LEU A 572 33.44 38.05 4.79
N ARG A 573 32.89 38.62 5.87
CA ARG A 573 33.38 39.86 6.51
C ARG A 573 34.17 39.58 7.76
N LEU A 574 34.41 38.30 8.12
CA LEU A 574 35.11 37.93 9.35
C LEU A 574 36.55 38.50 9.39
N GLU A 575 37.23 38.49 8.24
CA GLU A 575 38.58 39.09 8.11
C GLU A 575 38.55 40.59 8.37
N ASP A 576 37.58 41.33 7.82
CA ASP A 576 37.44 42.75 8.03
C ASP A 576 37.12 43.10 9.49
N THR A 577 36.23 42.27 10.13
CA THR A 577 35.84 42.46 11.53
C THR A 577 36.97 42.08 12.54
N LEU A 578 37.89 41.18 12.14
CA LEU A 578 39.04 40.81 12.95
C LEU A 578 40.22 41.80 12.82
N HIS A 579 40.18 42.64 11.77
CA HIS A 579 41.19 43.69 11.57
C HIS A 579 40.79 45.05 12.20
N GLU A 580 39.48 45.22 12.59
CA GLU A 580 39.04 46.31 13.47
C GLU A 580 39.23 45.97 14.95
#